data_2d1077b810bcf411d629a7f50eeb877b
#
_entry.id   2d1077b810bcf411d629a7f50eeb877b
#
_cell.length_a   1.000
_cell.length_b   1.000
_cell.length_c   1.000
_cell.angle_alpha   90.00
_cell.angle_beta   90.00
_cell.angle_gamma   90.00
#
_symmetry.space_group_name_H-M   'P 1'
#
loop_
_entity.id
_entity.type
_entity.pdbx_description
1 polymer ?
#
loop_
_entity_poly.entity_id
_entity_poly.type
_entity_poly.pdbx_seq_one_letter_code
_entity_poly.pdbx_strand_id
1 'polypeptide(L)'
;MSSAGEQRPEELVHKVMDRCTNCDWCRDYLKDSSCLFFRRLYRLHDREKAGGRPASDAELKRLVDLCNSCGICPCVEIRTWVREAKDGFMARAGVPAVIRVLEDVRLLSKLGGIMPRLTNFLLKDGPVGRGIRRITGIHPERKLPRFPVQSFDGWAKAKGLHRHPQTSGRKVAYFTGCTARYLFPEVAKATIEVLERNGVAVYVPPQRCCGMPTMLEGDRQFTFKTASFNFEELAAVVDAGYDIVASCPTCGYFLKSVQPADALHSPEFRARVQQLDREEGGDLVKIGARLKAEEPAFNGRSDPAFERAVQPSTIKFARSGLLRDRSYFDSFDGIRRMRIASRTYDLGEYLRNLDAAGALNRKLGPLPEGMSYFAPCHQREQGIGQPWTDILALVPGSGVGQLGTPFDCCGLGGIMGFKKNFHSVSVAIGRRLRDKIEDAAPSAVLTDCLSCRLQFEQMQARPVAHPVEILRAAYRSGEAS
;
A
#
# COMPACT_ATOMS: atom_id res chain seq x y z
N MET A 1 8.14 -17.52 22.62
CA MET A 1 6.78 -18.02 22.96
C MET A 1 6.38 -17.33 24.27
N SER A 2 5.70 -16.20 24.18
CA SER A 2 5.19 -15.46 25.37
C SER A 2 3.68 -15.54 25.35
N SER A 3 3.12 -16.29 26.27
CA SER A 3 1.70 -16.34 26.59
C SER A 3 1.28 -15.12 27.41
N ALA A 4 1.35 -13.94 26.84
CA ALA A 4 0.49 -12.85 27.28
C ALA A 4 -0.88 -13.16 26.65
N GLY A 5 -1.94 -13.33 27.47
CA GLY A 5 -3.23 -13.85 27.04
C GLY A 5 -3.73 -13.21 25.75
N GLU A 6 -3.76 -13.99 24.69
CA GLU A 6 -4.32 -13.56 23.39
C GLU A 6 -5.78 -13.20 23.64
N GLN A 7 -6.10 -11.91 23.53
CA GLN A 7 -7.48 -11.44 23.61
C GLN A 7 -8.29 -12.15 22.53
N ARG A 8 -9.45 -12.67 22.89
CA ARG A 8 -10.34 -13.30 21.90
C ARG A 8 -10.73 -12.26 20.83
N PRO A 9 -10.82 -12.66 19.57
CA PRO A 9 -11.13 -11.71 18.49
C PRO A 9 -12.48 -11.00 18.71
N GLU A 10 -13.45 -11.65 19.33
CA GLU A 10 -14.73 -11.05 19.70
C GLU A 10 -14.56 -9.92 20.72
N GLU A 11 -13.70 -10.09 21.71
CA GLU A 11 -13.40 -9.06 22.73
C GLU A 11 -12.75 -7.82 22.10
N LEU A 12 -11.85 -8.04 21.14
CA LEU A 12 -11.26 -6.93 20.37
C LEU A 12 -12.32 -6.17 19.57
N VAL A 13 -13.30 -6.87 18.97
CA VAL A 13 -14.37 -6.20 18.22
C VAL A 13 -15.28 -5.42 19.16
N HIS A 14 -15.65 -5.97 20.33
CA HIS A 14 -16.40 -5.24 21.34
C HIS A 14 -15.64 -4.01 21.84
N LYS A 15 -14.33 -4.12 22.09
CA LYS A 15 -13.47 -2.99 22.44
C LYS A 15 -13.51 -1.88 21.38
N VAL A 16 -13.51 -2.26 20.08
CA VAL A 16 -13.68 -1.30 18.98
C VAL A 16 -15.06 -0.66 19.02
N MET A 17 -16.12 -1.45 19.22
CA MET A 17 -17.49 -0.94 19.31
C MET A 17 -17.62 0.06 20.47
N ASP A 18 -17.19 -0.31 21.66
CA ASP A 18 -17.24 0.55 22.86
C ASP A 18 -16.47 1.85 22.66
N ARG A 19 -15.24 1.76 22.13
CA ARG A 19 -14.42 2.95 21.86
C ARG A 19 -15.09 3.91 20.89
N CYS A 20 -15.66 3.40 19.79
CA CYS A 20 -16.29 4.21 18.76
C CYS A 20 -17.65 4.78 19.24
N THR A 21 -18.44 4.02 19.98
CA THR A 21 -19.77 4.46 20.44
C THR A 21 -19.69 5.42 21.64
N ASN A 22 -18.69 5.28 22.51
CA ASN A 22 -18.42 6.23 23.59
C ASN A 22 -17.93 7.60 23.06
N CYS A 23 -17.18 7.62 21.95
CA CYS A 23 -16.76 8.83 21.28
C CYS A 23 -17.87 9.42 20.40
N ASP A 24 -18.60 8.55 19.72
CA ASP A 24 -19.72 8.76 18.78
C ASP A 24 -19.46 9.77 17.62
N TRP A 25 -18.31 10.41 17.58
CA TRP A 25 -17.95 11.41 16.57
C TRP A 25 -17.99 10.88 15.14
N CYS A 26 -17.53 9.65 14.93
CA CYS A 26 -17.50 9.02 13.59
C CYS A 26 -18.91 8.68 13.07
N ARG A 27 -19.94 8.67 13.90
CA ARG A 27 -21.33 8.45 13.46
C ARG A 27 -21.75 9.51 12.42
N ASP A 28 -21.48 10.77 12.71
CA ASP A 28 -21.77 11.88 11.81
C ASP A 28 -20.62 12.16 10.82
N TYR A 29 -19.38 12.14 11.28
CA TYR A 29 -18.21 12.42 10.46
C TYR A 29 -18.08 11.49 9.24
N LEU A 30 -18.41 10.20 9.40
CA LEU A 30 -18.29 9.21 8.35
C LEU A 30 -19.62 8.80 7.69
N LYS A 31 -20.74 9.45 8.03
CA LYS A 31 -22.06 9.11 7.47
C LYS A 31 -22.08 9.17 5.94
N ASP A 32 -21.40 10.18 5.36
CA ASP A 32 -21.32 10.43 3.94
C ASP A 32 -20.00 9.92 3.31
N SER A 33 -19.31 9.01 3.99
CA SER A 33 -18.09 8.37 3.47
C SER A 33 -18.39 7.06 2.77
N SER A 34 -17.39 6.52 2.08
CA SER A 34 -17.44 5.16 1.51
C SER A 34 -17.36 4.04 2.55
N CYS A 35 -17.20 4.35 3.86
CA CYS A 35 -16.99 3.36 4.90
C CYS A 35 -18.27 2.62 5.30
N LEU A 36 -18.34 1.32 5.01
CA LEU A 36 -19.45 0.46 5.45
C LEU A 36 -19.23 -0.13 6.84
N PHE A 37 -17.99 -0.16 7.35
CA PHE A 37 -17.66 -0.68 8.67
C PHE A 37 -18.41 0.09 9.77
N PHE A 38 -18.28 1.42 9.82
CA PHE A 38 -18.95 2.23 10.83
C PHE A 38 -20.46 2.19 10.73
N ARG A 39 -21.02 2.22 9.51
CA ARG A 39 -22.47 2.06 9.33
C ARG A 39 -22.99 0.74 9.91
N ARG A 40 -22.21 -0.34 9.80
CA ARG A 40 -22.59 -1.64 10.39
C ARG A 40 -22.35 -1.66 11.88
N LEU A 41 -21.24 -1.09 12.38
CA LEU A 41 -20.91 -1.00 13.79
C LEU A 41 -22.04 -0.32 14.57
N TYR A 42 -22.42 0.89 14.17
CA TYR A 42 -23.47 1.65 14.85
C TYR A 42 -24.84 0.96 14.78
N ARG A 43 -25.17 0.28 13.68
CA ARG A 43 -26.41 -0.51 13.61
C ARG A 43 -26.43 -1.70 14.60
N LEU A 44 -25.31 -2.36 14.81
CA LEU A 44 -25.20 -3.44 15.78
C LEU A 44 -25.37 -2.89 17.19
N HIS A 45 -24.64 -1.84 17.54
CA HIS A 45 -24.73 -1.19 18.83
C HIS A 45 -26.16 -0.66 19.12
N ASP A 46 -26.77 0.05 18.19
CA ASP A 46 -28.10 0.63 18.37
C ASP A 46 -29.18 -0.47 18.58
N ARG A 47 -29.02 -1.62 17.89
CA ARG A 47 -29.88 -2.78 18.09
C ARG A 47 -29.73 -3.33 19.53
N GLU A 48 -28.50 -3.50 20.02
CA GLU A 48 -28.23 -4.00 21.37
C GLU A 48 -28.76 -3.03 22.43
N LYS A 49 -28.52 -1.74 22.26
CA LYS A 49 -29.01 -0.67 23.15
C LYS A 49 -30.53 -0.61 23.23
N ALA A 50 -31.23 -0.93 22.14
CA ALA A 50 -32.69 -1.02 22.10
C ALA A 50 -33.25 -2.32 22.72
N GLY A 51 -32.44 -3.11 23.42
CA GLY A 51 -32.85 -4.40 24.02
C GLY A 51 -32.94 -5.56 23.03
N GLY A 52 -32.39 -5.40 21.80
CA GLY A 52 -32.30 -6.49 20.85
C GLY A 52 -31.18 -7.48 21.20
N ARG A 53 -31.14 -8.60 20.46
CA ARG A 53 -30.13 -9.64 20.72
C ARG A 53 -28.69 -9.10 20.54
N PRO A 54 -27.72 -9.58 21.33
CA PRO A 54 -26.29 -9.29 21.14
C PRO A 54 -25.80 -9.70 19.76
N ALA A 55 -24.72 -9.05 19.32
CA ALA A 55 -24.07 -9.42 18.06
C ALA A 55 -23.47 -10.83 18.17
N SER A 56 -23.77 -11.69 17.20
CA SER A 56 -23.17 -13.03 17.15
C SER A 56 -21.74 -12.96 16.62
N ASP A 57 -20.92 -13.98 16.90
CA ASP A 57 -19.53 -14.09 16.42
C ASP A 57 -19.45 -13.95 14.91
N ALA A 58 -20.43 -14.49 14.17
CA ALA A 58 -20.52 -14.33 12.72
C ALA A 58 -20.78 -12.87 12.29
N GLU A 59 -21.56 -12.11 13.05
CA GLU A 59 -21.81 -10.70 12.81
C GLU A 59 -20.58 -9.85 13.16
N LEU A 60 -19.88 -10.17 14.25
CA LEU A 60 -18.62 -9.51 14.65
C LEU A 60 -17.53 -9.77 13.62
N LYS A 61 -17.36 -11.03 13.18
CA LYS A 61 -16.45 -11.36 12.08
C LYS A 61 -16.80 -10.60 10.81
N ARG A 62 -18.08 -10.60 10.42
CA ARG A 62 -18.54 -9.87 9.23
C ARG A 62 -18.28 -8.37 9.35
N LEU A 63 -18.36 -7.79 10.55
CA LEU A 63 -18.08 -6.39 10.80
C LEU A 63 -16.62 -6.07 10.49
N VAL A 64 -15.66 -6.82 11.04
CA VAL A 64 -14.23 -6.56 10.80
C VAL A 64 -13.84 -6.83 9.35
N ASP A 65 -14.46 -7.79 8.68
CA ASP A 65 -14.24 -8.08 7.26
C ASP A 65 -14.63 -6.91 6.34
N LEU A 66 -15.45 -5.96 6.79
CA LEU A 66 -15.78 -4.73 6.04
C LEU A 66 -14.67 -3.67 6.09
N CYS A 67 -13.71 -3.79 6.99
CA CYS A 67 -12.63 -2.81 7.12
C CYS A 67 -11.50 -3.11 6.13
N ASN A 68 -11.15 -2.12 5.31
CA ASN A 68 -10.09 -2.20 4.30
C ASN A 68 -8.81 -1.46 4.70
N SER A 69 -8.71 -1.01 5.95
CA SER A 69 -7.59 -0.19 6.44
C SER A 69 -7.26 1.00 5.51
N CYS A 70 -8.29 1.65 4.99
CA CYS A 70 -8.18 2.72 3.99
C CYS A 70 -7.81 4.10 4.56
N GLY A 71 -7.61 4.21 5.88
CA GLY A 71 -7.23 5.47 6.54
C GLY A 71 -8.32 6.54 6.63
N ILE A 72 -9.56 6.27 6.21
CA ILE A 72 -10.66 7.25 6.35
C ILE A 72 -10.94 7.54 7.84
N CYS A 73 -10.84 6.53 8.72
CA CYS A 73 -11.01 6.73 10.15
C CYS A 73 -9.75 7.35 10.78
N PRO A 74 -9.90 8.34 11.68
CA PRO A 74 -8.77 9.07 12.26
C PRO A 74 -8.00 8.27 13.32
N CYS A 75 -8.63 7.26 13.95
CA CYS A 75 -8.05 6.51 15.06
C CYS A 75 -7.22 5.31 14.57
N VAL A 76 -5.91 5.37 14.78
CA VAL A 76 -4.97 4.29 14.37
C VAL A 76 -5.23 3.01 15.17
N GLU A 77 -5.52 3.11 16.47
CA GLU A 77 -5.79 1.98 17.34
C GLU A 77 -6.99 1.14 16.88
N ILE A 78 -8.04 1.77 16.33
CA ILE A 78 -9.19 1.06 15.78
C ILE A 78 -8.77 0.14 14.63
N ARG A 79 -7.92 0.63 13.73
CA ARG A 79 -7.40 -0.18 12.62
C ARG A 79 -6.53 -1.34 13.10
N THR A 80 -5.77 -1.11 14.16
CA THR A 80 -4.91 -2.14 14.79
C THR A 80 -5.77 -3.24 15.41
N TRP A 81 -6.74 -2.90 16.26
CA TRP A 81 -7.61 -3.90 16.90
C TRP A 81 -8.48 -4.66 15.88
N VAL A 82 -8.97 -4.00 14.83
CA VAL A 82 -9.68 -4.67 13.73
C VAL A 82 -8.80 -5.68 13.02
N ARG A 83 -7.53 -5.35 12.77
CA ARG A 83 -6.57 -6.25 12.13
C ARG A 83 -6.28 -7.47 13.03
N GLU A 84 -5.98 -7.22 14.32
CA GLU A 84 -5.76 -8.29 15.32
C GLU A 84 -6.97 -9.21 15.46
N ALA A 85 -8.18 -8.65 15.44
CA ALA A 85 -9.40 -9.46 15.43
C ALA A 85 -9.52 -10.32 14.17
N LYS A 86 -9.17 -9.79 12.98
CA LYS A 86 -9.13 -10.58 11.74
C LYS A 86 -8.14 -11.73 11.83
N ASP A 87 -6.93 -11.45 12.32
CA ASP A 87 -5.89 -12.47 12.54
C ASP A 87 -6.40 -13.58 13.45
N GLY A 88 -7.04 -13.23 14.58
CA GLY A 88 -7.62 -14.18 15.52
C GLY A 88 -8.76 -15.02 14.92
N PHE A 89 -9.69 -14.40 14.18
CA PHE A 89 -10.74 -15.14 13.48
C PHE A 89 -10.17 -16.08 12.41
N MET A 90 -9.16 -15.62 11.67
CA MET A 90 -8.52 -16.42 10.63
C MET A 90 -7.70 -17.58 11.20
N ALA A 91 -6.97 -17.34 12.30
CA ALA A 91 -6.21 -18.38 13.00
C ALA A 91 -7.13 -19.51 13.51
N ARG A 92 -8.34 -19.14 14.00
CA ARG A 92 -9.34 -20.11 14.50
C ARG A 92 -10.04 -20.89 13.37
N ALA A 93 -10.42 -20.21 12.28
CA ALA A 93 -11.19 -20.82 11.20
C ALA A 93 -10.31 -21.50 10.13
N GLY A 94 -9.02 -21.20 10.10
CA GLY A 94 -8.11 -21.51 8.99
C GLY A 94 -8.31 -20.62 7.79
N VAL A 95 -7.27 -20.50 6.96
CA VAL A 95 -7.31 -19.67 5.74
C VAL A 95 -8.09 -20.42 4.65
N PRO A 96 -9.20 -19.88 4.13
CA PRO A 96 -9.96 -20.50 3.04
C PRO A 96 -9.10 -20.68 1.78
N ALA A 97 -9.31 -21.80 1.06
CA ALA A 97 -8.54 -22.10 -0.16
C ALA A 97 -8.60 -20.99 -1.22
N VAL A 98 -9.76 -20.34 -1.38
CA VAL A 98 -9.93 -19.20 -2.29
C VAL A 98 -9.02 -18.02 -1.92
N ILE A 99 -8.85 -17.74 -0.63
CA ILE A 99 -7.95 -16.69 -0.16
C ILE A 99 -6.52 -17.05 -0.50
N ARG A 100 -6.06 -18.26 -0.15
CA ARG A 100 -4.69 -18.72 -0.47
C ARG A 100 -4.35 -18.64 -1.95
N VAL A 101 -5.31 -18.96 -2.83
CA VAL A 101 -5.14 -18.84 -4.28
C VAL A 101 -5.03 -17.38 -4.72
N LEU A 102 -5.90 -16.50 -4.21
CA LEU A 102 -5.92 -15.09 -4.60
C LEU A 102 -4.73 -14.27 -4.03
N GLU A 103 -4.18 -14.70 -2.90
CA GLU A 103 -3.04 -14.06 -2.25
C GLU A 103 -1.73 -14.31 -2.98
N ASP A 104 -1.55 -15.50 -3.56
CA ASP A 104 -0.34 -15.83 -4.31
C ASP A 104 -0.45 -15.43 -5.79
N VAL A 105 -0.43 -14.10 -6.03
CA VAL A 105 -0.45 -13.53 -7.40
C VAL A 105 0.71 -14.06 -8.25
N ARG A 106 1.85 -14.41 -7.63
CA ARG A 106 2.99 -15.01 -8.33
C ARG A 106 2.66 -16.39 -8.88
N LEU A 107 2.03 -17.24 -8.05
CA LEU A 107 1.60 -18.58 -8.49
C LEU A 107 0.53 -18.46 -9.58
N LEU A 108 -0.47 -17.61 -9.38
CA LEU A 108 -1.51 -17.35 -10.39
C LEU A 108 -0.92 -16.89 -11.71
N SER A 109 0.06 -15.98 -11.67
CA SER A 109 0.72 -15.48 -12.89
C SER A 109 1.60 -16.51 -13.57
N LYS A 110 2.27 -17.39 -12.81
CA LYS A 110 3.01 -18.50 -13.39
C LYS A 110 2.06 -19.46 -14.11
N LEU A 111 0.99 -19.88 -13.49
CA LEU A 111 0.02 -20.80 -14.07
C LEU A 111 -0.70 -20.19 -15.28
N GLY A 112 -1.23 -18.98 -15.12
CA GLY A 112 -1.93 -18.27 -16.21
C GLY A 112 -1.02 -17.80 -17.33
N GLY A 113 0.26 -17.59 -17.04
CA GLY A 113 1.27 -17.13 -17.98
C GLY A 113 1.92 -18.23 -18.84
N ILE A 114 1.64 -19.52 -18.59
CA ILE A 114 2.12 -20.63 -19.44
C ILE A 114 1.51 -20.51 -20.86
N MET A 115 0.22 -20.28 -20.94
CA MET A 115 -0.51 -20.06 -22.19
C MET A 115 -1.42 -18.82 -22.08
N PRO A 116 -0.86 -17.61 -22.04
CA PRO A 116 -1.61 -16.40 -21.65
C PRO A 116 -2.78 -16.10 -22.60
N ARG A 117 -2.66 -16.38 -23.90
CA ARG A 117 -3.74 -16.19 -24.87
C ARG A 117 -4.92 -17.11 -24.57
N LEU A 118 -4.67 -18.39 -24.29
CA LEU A 118 -5.69 -19.37 -23.95
C LEU A 118 -6.32 -19.04 -22.58
N THR A 119 -5.50 -18.76 -21.57
CA THR A 119 -5.99 -18.38 -20.24
C THR A 119 -6.89 -17.15 -20.31
N ASN A 120 -6.46 -16.11 -21.04
CA ASN A 120 -7.24 -14.90 -21.21
C ASN A 120 -8.56 -15.16 -21.96
N PHE A 121 -8.57 -16.08 -22.94
CA PHE A 121 -9.78 -16.50 -23.64
C PHE A 121 -10.76 -17.23 -22.70
N LEU A 122 -10.26 -18.18 -21.90
CA LEU A 122 -11.06 -18.94 -20.95
C LEU A 122 -11.63 -18.08 -19.80
N LEU A 123 -10.87 -17.07 -19.35
CA LEU A 123 -11.26 -16.18 -18.26
C LEU A 123 -12.05 -14.95 -18.72
N LYS A 124 -12.27 -14.79 -20.02
CA LYS A 124 -13.09 -13.70 -20.58
C LYS A 124 -14.52 -13.73 -20.01
N ASP A 125 -15.19 -12.59 -20.08
CA ASP A 125 -16.60 -12.51 -19.71
C ASP A 125 -17.44 -13.36 -20.65
N GLY A 126 -18.01 -14.43 -20.10
CA GLY A 126 -18.80 -15.42 -20.83
C GLY A 126 -19.16 -16.59 -19.91
N PRO A 127 -19.96 -17.55 -20.36
CA PRO A 127 -20.44 -18.68 -19.53
C PRO A 127 -19.27 -19.48 -18.92
N VAL A 128 -18.24 -19.78 -19.72
CA VAL A 128 -17.05 -20.54 -19.29
C VAL A 128 -16.29 -19.77 -18.20
N GLY A 129 -15.94 -18.50 -18.44
CA GLY A 129 -15.22 -17.69 -17.46
C GLY A 129 -16.03 -17.47 -16.18
N ARG A 130 -17.34 -17.30 -16.26
CA ARG A 130 -18.23 -17.23 -15.07
C ARG A 130 -18.25 -18.55 -14.30
N GLY A 131 -18.27 -19.68 -14.99
CA GLY A 131 -18.18 -21.01 -14.38
C GLY A 131 -16.88 -21.20 -13.61
N ILE A 132 -15.73 -20.90 -14.23
CA ILE A 132 -14.41 -20.98 -13.61
C ILE A 132 -14.36 -20.10 -12.36
N ARG A 133 -14.78 -18.84 -12.44
CA ARG A 133 -14.82 -17.92 -11.28
C ARG A 133 -15.67 -18.48 -10.14
N ARG A 134 -16.85 -19.05 -10.47
CA ARG A 134 -17.75 -19.63 -9.45
C ARG A 134 -17.12 -20.82 -8.72
N ILE A 135 -16.41 -21.70 -9.42
CA ILE A 135 -15.73 -22.87 -8.84
C ILE A 135 -14.53 -22.45 -7.98
N THR A 136 -13.79 -21.43 -8.41
CA THR A 136 -12.62 -20.91 -7.68
C THR A 136 -13.01 -19.98 -6.51
N GLY A 137 -14.30 -19.77 -6.22
CA GLY A 137 -14.77 -18.90 -5.14
C GLY A 137 -14.71 -17.41 -5.46
N ILE A 138 -14.34 -17.04 -6.69
CA ILE A 138 -14.40 -15.68 -7.20
C ILE A 138 -15.83 -15.36 -7.62
N HIS A 139 -16.26 -14.12 -7.45
CA HIS A 139 -17.60 -13.71 -7.90
C HIS A 139 -17.71 -13.83 -9.42
N PRO A 140 -18.80 -14.42 -9.96
CA PRO A 140 -18.94 -14.66 -11.40
C PRO A 140 -18.84 -13.41 -12.28
N GLU A 141 -19.30 -12.26 -11.78
CA GLU A 141 -19.27 -10.97 -12.48
C GLU A 141 -17.98 -10.19 -12.26
N ARG A 142 -17.03 -10.74 -11.49
CA ARG A 142 -15.75 -10.05 -11.25
C ARG A 142 -14.91 -10.09 -12.52
N LYS A 143 -14.59 -8.92 -13.06
CA LYS A 143 -13.61 -8.79 -14.14
C LYS A 143 -12.22 -9.14 -13.61
N LEU A 144 -11.53 -10.02 -14.33
CA LEU A 144 -10.17 -10.41 -14.01
C LEU A 144 -9.18 -9.65 -14.90
N PRO A 145 -8.01 -9.28 -14.38
CA PRO A 145 -6.96 -8.70 -15.22
C PRO A 145 -6.48 -9.73 -16.24
N ARG A 146 -6.01 -9.25 -17.39
CA ARG A 146 -5.43 -10.11 -18.41
C ARG A 146 -4.01 -10.50 -18.02
N PHE A 147 -3.66 -11.75 -18.25
CA PHE A 147 -2.26 -12.20 -18.13
C PHE A 147 -1.44 -11.64 -19.30
N PRO A 148 -0.30 -10.99 -19.02
CA PRO A 148 0.53 -10.41 -20.05
C PRO A 148 1.21 -11.49 -20.91
N VAL A 149 1.30 -11.24 -22.21
CA VAL A 149 2.00 -12.14 -23.14
C VAL A 149 3.53 -12.07 -22.90
N GLN A 150 4.04 -10.88 -22.62
CA GLN A 150 5.44 -10.66 -22.25
C GLN A 150 5.55 -10.39 -20.75
N SER A 151 6.22 -11.26 -20.02
CA SER A 151 6.45 -11.06 -18.59
C SER A 151 7.42 -9.92 -18.32
N PHE A 152 7.19 -9.20 -17.21
CA PHE A 152 8.15 -8.20 -16.74
C PHE A 152 9.52 -8.83 -16.44
N ASP A 153 9.54 -10.00 -15.79
CA ASP A 153 10.78 -10.67 -15.40
C ASP A 153 11.66 -11.02 -16.60
N GLY A 154 11.07 -11.52 -17.68
CA GLY A 154 11.80 -11.81 -18.92
C GLY A 154 12.40 -10.53 -19.53
N TRP A 155 11.63 -9.45 -19.57
CA TRP A 155 12.09 -8.16 -20.07
C TRP A 155 13.19 -7.55 -19.18
N ALA A 156 13.01 -7.57 -17.85
CA ALA A 156 13.99 -7.05 -16.89
C ALA A 156 15.31 -7.83 -16.93
N LYS A 157 15.23 -9.15 -17.10
CA LYS A 157 16.41 -10.01 -17.26
C LYS A 157 17.18 -9.67 -18.56
N ALA A 158 16.46 -9.53 -19.67
CA ALA A 158 17.07 -9.14 -20.96
C ALA A 158 17.75 -7.77 -20.89
N LYS A 159 17.20 -6.84 -20.07
CA LYS A 159 17.76 -5.50 -19.83
C LYS A 159 18.88 -5.48 -18.78
N GLY A 160 19.15 -6.60 -18.10
CA GLY A 160 20.22 -6.72 -17.10
C GLY A 160 19.88 -6.09 -15.74
N LEU A 161 18.61 -5.77 -15.47
CA LEU A 161 18.17 -5.02 -14.29
C LEU A 161 18.30 -5.76 -12.94
N HIS A 162 18.61 -7.06 -12.98
CA HIS A 162 18.90 -7.87 -11.79
C HIS A 162 20.39 -7.86 -11.39
N ARG A 163 21.19 -7.03 -12.06
CA ARG A 163 22.60 -6.80 -11.71
C ARG A 163 22.74 -5.41 -11.11
N HIS A 164 23.60 -5.28 -10.11
CA HIS A 164 23.91 -3.98 -9.53
C HIS A 164 24.54 -3.06 -10.58
N PRO A 165 23.97 -1.88 -10.83
CA PRO A 165 24.55 -0.94 -11.77
C PRO A 165 25.90 -0.41 -11.25
N GLN A 166 26.87 -0.31 -12.15
CA GLN A 166 28.18 0.29 -11.85
C GLN A 166 28.06 1.81 -12.07
N THR A 167 27.67 2.53 -11.01
CA THR A 167 27.50 4.00 -11.06
C THR A 167 27.82 4.64 -9.72
N SER A 168 28.41 5.81 -9.76
CA SER A 168 28.52 6.73 -8.62
C SER A 168 27.34 7.71 -8.51
N GLY A 169 26.45 7.72 -9.51
CA GLY A 169 25.28 8.57 -9.55
C GLY A 169 24.09 8.06 -8.73
N ARG A 170 22.92 8.66 -8.95
CA ARG A 170 21.68 8.23 -8.29
C ARG A 170 21.33 6.81 -8.72
N LYS A 171 21.01 5.98 -7.73
CA LYS A 171 20.60 4.59 -7.95
C LYS A 171 19.44 4.20 -7.03
N VAL A 172 18.51 3.43 -7.57
CA VAL A 172 17.34 2.96 -6.84
C VAL A 172 17.17 1.45 -6.95
N ALA A 173 16.67 0.85 -5.87
CA ALA A 173 16.10 -0.48 -5.88
C ALA A 173 14.59 -0.34 -6.17
N TYR A 174 14.15 -0.81 -7.33
CA TYR A 174 12.75 -0.72 -7.70
C TYR A 174 11.94 -1.87 -7.11
N PHE A 175 11.11 -1.55 -6.12
CA PHE A 175 10.12 -2.46 -5.58
C PHE A 175 8.87 -2.46 -6.46
N THR A 176 8.82 -3.37 -7.44
CA THR A 176 7.74 -3.43 -8.43
C THR A 176 6.38 -3.77 -7.81
N GLY A 177 6.39 -4.50 -6.69
CA GLY A 177 5.19 -5.12 -6.13
C GLY A 177 4.61 -6.21 -7.04
N CYS A 178 3.61 -6.94 -6.53
CA CYS A 178 3.04 -8.07 -7.27
C CYS A 178 2.17 -7.63 -8.46
N THR A 179 1.41 -6.55 -8.33
CA THR A 179 0.43 -6.14 -9.34
C THR A 179 1.09 -5.57 -10.59
N ALA A 180 2.08 -4.67 -10.44
CA ALA A 180 2.82 -4.15 -11.58
C ALA A 180 3.67 -5.25 -12.24
N ARG A 181 4.32 -6.10 -11.43
CA ARG A 181 5.18 -7.18 -11.94
C ARG A 181 4.43 -8.20 -12.78
N TYR A 182 3.25 -8.61 -12.31
CA TYR A 182 2.57 -9.78 -12.86
C TYR A 182 1.31 -9.46 -13.69
N LEU A 183 0.64 -8.33 -13.42
CA LEU A 183 -0.63 -8.01 -14.08
C LEU A 183 -0.54 -6.77 -14.99
N PHE A 184 0.31 -5.80 -14.64
CA PHE A 184 0.47 -4.56 -15.41
C PHE A 184 1.95 -4.27 -15.71
N PRO A 185 2.68 -5.16 -16.43
CA PRO A 185 4.11 -5.01 -16.70
C PRO A 185 4.47 -3.70 -17.38
N GLU A 186 3.55 -3.11 -18.15
CA GLU A 186 3.79 -1.82 -18.82
C GLU A 186 3.97 -0.67 -17.83
N VAL A 187 3.32 -0.72 -16.65
CA VAL A 187 3.56 0.23 -15.56
C VAL A 187 4.98 0.08 -15.01
N ALA A 188 5.42 -1.16 -14.78
CA ALA A 188 6.77 -1.42 -14.29
C ALA A 188 7.84 -0.99 -15.31
N LYS A 189 7.64 -1.27 -16.59
CA LYS A 189 8.51 -0.83 -17.68
C LYS A 189 8.55 0.70 -17.78
N ALA A 190 7.38 1.35 -17.72
CA ALA A 190 7.28 2.81 -17.75
C ALA A 190 8.02 3.47 -16.58
N THR A 191 7.91 2.87 -15.38
CA THR A 191 8.64 3.33 -14.19
C THR A 191 10.15 3.34 -14.43
N ILE A 192 10.69 2.25 -14.96
CA ILE A 192 12.12 2.13 -15.25
C ILE A 192 12.55 3.12 -16.33
N GLU A 193 11.81 3.19 -17.45
CA GLU A 193 12.11 4.13 -18.54
C GLU A 193 12.11 5.60 -18.06
N VAL A 194 11.15 5.98 -17.20
CA VAL A 194 11.07 7.33 -16.63
C VAL A 194 12.25 7.60 -15.70
N LEU A 195 12.61 6.67 -14.82
CA LEU A 195 13.74 6.81 -13.90
C LEU A 195 15.07 6.94 -14.68
N GLU A 196 15.29 6.10 -15.69
CA GLU A 196 16.50 6.15 -16.53
C GLU A 196 16.61 7.47 -17.32
N ARG A 197 15.49 8.02 -17.83
CA ARG A 197 15.47 9.33 -18.49
C ARG A 197 15.82 10.49 -17.55
N ASN A 198 15.69 10.27 -16.27
CA ASN A 198 16.08 11.22 -15.23
C ASN A 198 17.47 10.91 -14.63
N GLY A 199 18.29 10.11 -15.31
CA GLY A 199 19.66 9.79 -14.89
C GLY A 199 19.74 8.92 -13.63
N VAL A 200 18.67 8.16 -13.31
CA VAL A 200 18.61 7.28 -12.16
C VAL A 200 18.84 5.83 -12.60
N ALA A 201 19.89 5.21 -12.11
CA ALA A 201 20.18 3.81 -12.38
C ALA A 201 19.24 2.90 -11.55
N VAL A 202 18.67 1.89 -12.21
CA VAL A 202 17.64 1.03 -11.60
C VAL A 202 18.16 -0.39 -11.40
N TYR A 203 18.00 -0.89 -10.19
CA TYR A 203 18.18 -2.29 -9.82
C TYR A 203 16.83 -2.89 -9.41
N VAL A 204 16.53 -4.08 -9.89
CA VAL A 204 15.31 -4.83 -9.49
C VAL A 204 15.74 -6.01 -8.63
N PRO A 205 15.69 -5.87 -7.28
CA PRO A 205 16.07 -6.94 -6.35
C PRO A 205 15.11 -8.14 -6.41
N PRO A 206 15.51 -9.30 -5.90
CA PRO A 206 14.57 -10.36 -5.57
C PRO A 206 13.48 -9.81 -4.63
N GLN A 207 12.22 -10.12 -4.92
CA GLN A 207 11.10 -9.59 -4.13
C GLN A 207 9.85 -10.45 -4.24
N ARG A 208 8.99 -10.34 -3.23
CA ARG A 208 7.67 -10.95 -3.14
C ARG A 208 6.60 -9.88 -2.99
N CYS A 209 5.33 -10.29 -2.83
CA CYS A 209 4.27 -9.34 -2.44
C CYS A 209 4.66 -8.61 -1.16
N CYS A 210 4.30 -7.31 -1.03
CA CYS A 210 4.58 -6.56 0.20
C CYS A 210 3.94 -7.20 1.44
N GLY A 211 2.80 -7.88 1.29
CA GLY A 211 2.05 -8.48 2.38
C GLY A 211 0.77 -7.74 2.76
N MET A 212 0.55 -6.53 2.26
CA MET A 212 -0.63 -5.74 2.64
C MET A 212 -1.97 -6.44 2.36
N PRO A 213 -2.21 -7.04 1.17
CA PRO A 213 -3.48 -7.73 0.91
C PRO A 213 -3.72 -8.92 1.84
N THR A 214 -2.69 -9.69 2.17
CA THR A 214 -2.78 -10.88 3.03
C THR A 214 -2.98 -10.48 4.49
N MET A 215 -2.32 -9.42 4.93
CA MET A 215 -2.54 -8.82 6.25
C MET A 215 -3.98 -8.32 6.41
N LEU A 216 -4.58 -7.74 5.35
CA LEU A 216 -5.99 -7.31 5.37
C LEU A 216 -6.98 -8.47 5.48
N GLU A 217 -6.62 -9.65 5.06
CA GLU A 217 -7.42 -10.86 5.17
C GLU A 217 -7.20 -11.60 6.50
N GLY A 218 -6.13 -11.27 7.24
CA GLY A 218 -5.75 -11.93 8.49
C GLY A 218 -4.91 -13.20 8.29
N ASP A 219 -4.32 -13.43 7.09
CA ASP A 219 -3.34 -14.49 6.89
C ASP A 219 -1.96 -14.04 7.38
N ARG A 220 -1.76 -14.13 8.70
CA ARG A 220 -0.52 -13.75 9.36
C ARG A 220 0.67 -14.55 8.84
N GLN A 221 0.50 -15.86 8.64
CA GLN A 221 1.59 -16.74 8.24
C GLN A 221 2.12 -16.37 6.85
N PHE A 222 1.25 -16.18 5.87
CA PHE A 222 1.67 -15.81 4.52
C PHE A 222 2.22 -14.38 4.47
N THR A 223 1.63 -13.46 5.24
CA THR A 223 2.13 -12.09 5.38
C THR A 223 3.57 -12.07 5.90
N PHE A 224 3.86 -12.78 6.99
CA PHE A 224 5.22 -12.88 7.53
C PHE A 224 6.19 -13.52 6.56
N LYS A 225 5.80 -14.61 5.89
CA LYS A 225 6.65 -15.29 4.88
C LYS A 225 7.08 -14.36 3.74
N THR A 226 6.18 -13.49 3.29
CA THR A 226 6.50 -12.54 2.20
C THR A 226 7.25 -11.32 2.71
N ALA A 227 6.84 -10.76 3.84
CA ALA A 227 7.46 -9.59 4.45
C ALA A 227 8.89 -9.88 4.94
N SER A 228 9.16 -11.03 5.57
CA SER A 228 10.49 -11.42 6.02
C SER A 228 11.47 -11.53 4.85
N PHE A 229 11.06 -12.17 3.74
CA PHE A 229 11.88 -12.23 2.54
C PHE A 229 12.24 -10.83 2.01
N ASN A 230 11.23 -9.95 1.89
CA ASN A 230 11.45 -8.60 1.41
C ASN A 230 12.29 -7.77 2.38
N PHE A 231 12.13 -7.98 3.69
CA PHE A 231 12.88 -7.27 4.72
C PHE A 231 14.39 -7.50 4.58
N GLU A 232 14.82 -8.75 4.42
CA GLU A 232 16.23 -9.07 4.24
C GLU A 232 16.80 -8.49 2.93
N GLU A 233 16.10 -8.66 1.81
CA GLU A 233 16.52 -8.14 0.51
C GLU A 233 16.57 -6.60 0.49
N LEU A 234 15.58 -5.94 1.07
CA LEU A 234 15.53 -4.48 1.10
C LEU A 234 16.54 -3.89 2.09
N ALA A 235 16.82 -4.53 3.22
CA ALA A 235 17.87 -4.09 4.11
C ALA A 235 19.24 -4.16 3.41
N ALA A 236 19.53 -5.25 2.70
CA ALA A 236 20.78 -5.40 1.95
C ALA A 236 20.98 -4.31 0.88
N VAL A 237 19.90 -3.93 0.15
CA VAL A 237 20.02 -2.84 -0.84
C VAL A 237 20.17 -1.47 -0.20
N VAL A 238 19.54 -1.23 0.95
CA VAL A 238 19.74 0.00 1.73
C VAL A 238 21.19 0.10 2.23
N ASP A 239 21.74 -0.99 2.79
CA ASP A 239 23.13 -1.07 3.20
C ASP A 239 24.11 -0.86 2.04
N ALA A 240 23.73 -1.25 0.81
CA ALA A 240 24.48 -0.97 -0.41
C ALA A 240 24.27 0.47 -0.97
N GLY A 241 23.56 1.33 -0.23
CA GLY A 241 23.37 2.75 -0.54
C GLY A 241 22.31 3.05 -1.60
N TYR A 242 21.32 2.17 -1.79
CA TYR A 242 20.18 2.43 -2.66
C TYR A 242 19.06 3.12 -1.90
N ASP A 243 18.32 3.98 -2.61
CA ASP A 243 16.96 4.30 -2.24
C ASP A 243 16.00 3.24 -2.80
N ILE A 244 14.85 3.05 -2.16
CA ILE A 244 13.81 2.14 -2.60
C ILE A 244 12.70 2.97 -3.23
N VAL A 245 12.29 2.62 -4.45
CA VAL A 245 11.16 3.28 -5.12
C VAL A 245 10.06 2.27 -5.39
N ALA A 246 8.83 2.58 -5.00
CA ALA A 246 7.64 1.79 -5.27
C ALA A 246 6.67 2.56 -6.18
N SER A 247 6.20 1.93 -7.26
CA SER A 247 5.17 2.51 -8.13
C SER A 247 3.74 2.23 -7.68
N CYS A 248 3.56 1.45 -6.62
CA CYS A 248 2.26 1.17 -6.02
C CYS A 248 2.21 1.78 -4.61
N PRO A 249 1.30 2.74 -4.33
CA PRO A 249 1.21 3.40 -3.02
C PRO A 249 0.87 2.44 -1.88
N THR A 250 0.22 1.31 -2.17
CA THR A 250 0.00 0.26 -1.16
C THR A 250 1.32 -0.37 -0.71
N CYS A 251 2.26 -0.59 -1.63
CA CYS A 251 3.60 -1.09 -1.30
C CYS A 251 4.41 -0.02 -0.56
N GLY A 252 4.37 1.23 -1.03
CA GLY A 252 5.02 2.36 -0.36
C GLY A 252 4.52 2.53 1.08
N TYR A 253 3.20 2.58 1.28
CA TYR A 253 2.58 2.68 2.61
C TYR A 253 2.97 1.51 3.52
N PHE A 254 3.00 0.28 2.99
CA PHE A 254 3.41 -0.89 3.78
C PHE A 254 4.84 -0.74 4.29
N LEU A 255 5.79 -0.40 3.42
CA LEU A 255 7.20 -0.28 3.76
C LEU A 255 7.51 0.97 4.63
N LYS A 256 6.83 2.09 4.39
CA LYS A 256 7.06 3.37 5.09
C LYS A 256 6.33 3.50 6.42
N SER A 257 5.18 2.83 6.58
CA SER A 257 4.29 3.10 7.72
C SER A 257 3.85 1.85 8.48
N VAL A 258 3.56 0.75 7.78
CA VAL A 258 3.03 -0.47 8.42
C VAL A 258 4.16 -1.31 9.00
N GLN A 259 5.20 -1.57 8.24
CA GLN A 259 6.33 -2.39 8.68
C GLN A 259 7.15 -1.73 9.81
N PRO A 260 7.45 -0.41 9.78
CA PRO A 260 8.20 0.25 10.84
C PRO A 260 7.35 0.70 12.02
N ALA A 261 6.04 0.39 12.05
CA ALA A 261 5.19 0.76 13.17
C ALA A 261 5.82 0.31 14.51
N ASP A 262 5.85 1.21 15.50
CA ASP A 262 6.43 1.03 16.83
C ASP A 262 7.92 0.63 16.87
N ALA A 263 8.65 0.67 15.77
CA ALA A 263 10.08 0.32 15.70
C ALA A 263 10.95 1.16 16.66
N LEU A 264 10.53 2.37 16.99
CA LEU A 264 11.16 3.24 18.00
C LEU A 264 11.11 2.66 19.41
N HIS A 265 10.29 1.67 19.67
CA HIS A 265 10.15 1.00 20.96
C HIS A 265 10.81 -0.39 20.95
N SER A 266 11.51 -0.73 19.87
CA SER A 266 12.21 -2.01 19.72
C SER A 266 13.38 -2.17 20.66
N PRO A 267 13.79 -3.40 20.99
CA PRO A 267 14.99 -3.65 21.81
C PRO A 267 16.25 -3.08 21.18
N GLU A 268 16.39 -3.17 19.85
CA GLU A 268 17.57 -2.71 19.11
C GLU A 268 17.72 -1.18 19.18
N PHE A 269 16.63 -0.45 18.92
CA PHE A 269 16.66 1.01 19.03
C PHE A 269 16.95 1.46 20.46
N ARG A 270 16.37 0.81 21.46
CA ARG A 270 16.66 1.08 22.87
C ARG A 270 18.14 0.85 23.20
N ALA A 271 18.69 -0.29 22.77
CA ALA A 271 20.09 -0.62 22.99
C ALA A 271 21.01 0.45 22.37
N ARG A 272 20.69 0.91 21.14
CA ARG A 272 21.43 1.99 20.48
C ARG A 272 21.34 3.31 21.24
N VAL A 273 20.15 3.71 21.68
CA VAL A 273 19.98 4.92 22.51
C VAL A 273 20.77 4.83 23.81
N GLN A 274 20.74 3.69 24.51
CA GLN A 274 21.51 3.48 25.74
C GLN A 274 23.04 3.50 25.52
N GLN A 275 23.50 3.03 24.37
CA GLN A 275 24.90 3.13 23.99
C GLN A 275 25.30 4.60 23.82
N LEU A 276 24.55 5.36 23.02
CA LEU A 276 24.80 6.79 22.80
C LEU A 276 24.65 7.61 24.08
N ASP A 277 23.76 7.22 24.99
CA ASP A 277 23.57 7.86 26.28
C ASP A 277 24.88 7.80 27.14
N ARG A 278 25.57 6.66 27.12
CA ARG A 278 26.87 6.50 27.77
C ARG A 278 27.97 7.31 27.09
N GLU A 279 27.96 7.36 25.75
CA GLU A 279 28.97 8.10 24.97
C GLU A 279 28.81 9.62 25.10
N GLU A 280 27.58 10.13 25.15
CA GLU A 280 27.28 11.58 25.16
C GLU A 280 26.91 12.13 26.56
N GLY A 281 27.13 11.34 27.61
CA GLY A 281 26.91 11.79 28.99
C GLY A 281 25.49 12.21 29.33
N GLY A 282 24.47 11.60 28.70
CA GLY A 282 23.05 11.88 28.96
C GLY A 282 22.46 13.05 28.17
N ASP A 283 23.22 13.68 27.28
CA ASP A 283 22.75 14.80 26.44
C ASP A 283 21.83 14.32 25.33
N LEU A 284 20.52 14.44 25.54
CA LEU A 284 19.49 13.97 24.60
C LEU A 284 19.55 14.67 23.22
N VAL A 285 20.04 15.92 23.16
CA VAL A 285 20.19 16.67 21.91
C VAL A 285 21.35 16.10 21.10
N LYS A 286 22.48 15.82 21.74
CA LYS A 286 23.62 15.18 21.07
C LYS A 286 23.31 13.77 20.63
N ILE A 287 22.60 12.99 21.44
CA ILE A 287 22.12 11.65 21.05
C ILE A 287 21.26 11.74 19.79
N GLY A 288 20.29 12.67 19.75
CA GLY A 288 19.46 12.90 18.57
C GLY A 288 20.27 13.29 17.34
N ALA A 289 21.25 14.17 17.49
CA ALA A 289 22.15 14.57 16.41
C ALA A 289 22.99 13.39 15.86
N ARG A 290 23.49 12.52 16.76
CA ARG A 290 24.22 11.30 16.38
C ARG A 290 23.35 10.32 15.61
N LEU A 291 22.14 10.02 16.11
CA LEU A 291 21.16 9.18 15.40
C LEU A 291 20.85 9.76 14.02
N LYS A 292 20.70 11.08 13.92
CA LYS A 292 20.44 11.75 12.64
C LYS A 292 21.62 11.65 11.68
N ALA A 293 22.84 11.71 12.16
CA ALA A 293 24.06 11.58 11.35
C ALA A 293 24.25 10.15 10.80
N GLU A 294 23.71 9.14 11.47
CA GLU A 294 23.76 7.74 11.02
C GLU A 294 22.84 7.45 9.83
N GLU A 295 21.82 8.29 9.62
CA GLU A 295 20.85 8.17 8.52
C GLU A 295 20.80 9.48 7.71
N PRO A 296 21.73 9.67 6.78
CA PRO A 296 21.74 10.87 5.94
C PRO A 296 20.46 10.97 5.11
N ALA A 297 19.83 12.13 5.19
CA ALA A 297 18.62 12.43 4.44
C ALA A 297 18.85 12.42 2.92
N PHE A 298 17.90 11.92 2.15
CA PHE A 298 17.92 12.09 0.70
C PHE A 298 17.65 13.56 0.33
N ASN A 299 18.58 14.20 -0.36
CA ASN A 299 18.48 15.62 -0.78
C ASN A 299 18.06 16.59 0.36
N GLY A 300 18.49 16.35 1.60
CA GLY A 300 18.17 17.21 2.74
C GLY A 300 16.78 17.00 3.35
N ARG A 301 16.01 16.02 2.90
CA ARG A 301 14.73 15.64 3.51
C ARG A 301 14.87 14.38 4.35
N SER A 302 14.57 14.50 5.63
CA SER A 302 14.42 13.36 6.52
C SER A 302 12.96 12.87 6.54
N ASP A 303 12.80 11.57 6.73
CA ASP A 303 11.47 10.96 6.93
C ASP A 303 10.82 11.50 8.22
N PRO A 304 9.53 11.92 8.22
CA PRO A 304 8.87 12.44 9.43
C PRO A 304 8.83 11.44 10.60
N ALA A 305 8.87 10.14 10.34
CA ALA A 305 8.96 9.13 11.40
C ALA A 305 10.35 9.13 12.03
N PHE A 306 11.39 9.25 11.21
CA PHE A 306 12.76 9.35 11.67
C PHE A 306 13.02 10.66 12.42
N GLU A 307 12.47 11.79 11.93
CA GLU A 307 12.56 13.07 12.67
C GLU A 307 11.91 12.98 14.06
N ARG A 308 10.81 12.24 14.20
CA ARG A 308 10.23 11.95 15.52
C ARG A 308 11.13 11.07 16.37
N ALA A 309 11.83 10.11 15.76
CA ALA A 309 12.74 9.20 16.45
C ALA A 309 13.86 9.94 17.19
N VAL A 310 14.41 10.97 16.57
CA VAL A 310 15.54 11.73 17.07
C VAL A 310 15.16 12.86 18.03
N GLN A 311 13.86 13.05 18.31
CA GLN A 311 13.41 14.06 19.27
C GLN A 311 13.81 13.70 20.72
N PRO A 312 14.24 14.67 21.54
CA PRO A 312 14.62 14.44 22.93
C PRO A 312 13.57 13.69 23.76
N SER A 313 12.29 13.96 23.52
CA SER A 313 11.18 13.28 24.19
C SER A 313 11.14 11.78 23.83
N THR A 314 11.27 11.44 22.54
CA THR A 314 11.28 10.04 22.07
C THR A 314 12.51 9.29 22.61
N ILE A 315 13.69 9.91 22.57
CA ILE A 315 14.93 9.36 23.12
C ILE A 315 14.79 9.09 24.62
N LYS A 316 14.19 10.02 25.37
CA LYS A 316 13.90 9.84 26.80
C LYS A 316 13.01 8.64 27.06
N PHE A 317 11.93 8.45 26.28
CA PHE A 317 11.05 7.30 26.41
C PHE A 317 11.76 5.99 26.01
N ALA A 318 12.52 5.99 24.92
CA ALA A 318 13.30 4.81 24.51
C ALA A 318 14.31 4.41 25.60
N ARG A 319 15.00 5.37 26.21
CA ARG A 319 15.94 5.14 27.31
C ARG A 319 15.26 4.51 28.54
N SER A 320 14.06 4.97 28.89
CA SER A 320 13.33 4.50 30.07
C SER A 320 12.85 3.05 29.96
N GLY A 321 12.69 2.52 28.74
CA GLY A 321 12.15 1.18 28.50
C GLY A 321 10.67 1.00 28.86
N LEU A 322 9.94 2.11 29.12
CA LEU A 322 8.51 2.09 29.48
C LEU A 322 7.63 1.63 28.31
N LEU A 323 8.04 1.99 27.08
CA LEU A 323 7.33 1.57 25.87
C LEU A 323 8.03 0.35 25.26
N ARG A 324 7.23 -0.57 24.74
CA ARG A 324 7.69 -1.77 24.04
C ARG A 324 7.10 -1.83 22.66
N ASP A 325 7.87 -2.33 21.72
CA ASP A 325 7.35 -2.68 20.42
C ASP A 325 6.33 -3.81 20.56
N ARG A 326 5.10 -3.55 20.14
CA ARG A 326 3.98 -4.49 20.08
C ARG A 326 3.35 -4.50 18.69
N SER A 327 4.12 -4.05 17.70
CA SER A 327 3.65 -3.99 16.33
C SER A 327 3.52 -5.38 15.72
N TYR A 328 2.89 -5.41 14.56
CA TYR A 328 2.73 -6.65 13.79
C TYR A 328 4.08 -7.29 13.44
N PHE A 329 5.14 -6.49 13.28
CA PHE A 329 6.49 -6.89 12.87
C PHE A 329 7.53 -6.71 13.98
N ASP A 330 7.15 -6.81 15.24
CA ASP A 330 8.03 -6.65 16.40
C ASP A 330 9.20 -7.64 16.46
N SER A 331 9.10 -8.76 15.74
CA SER A 331 10.18 -9.76 15.58
C SER A 331 11.25 -9.36 14.56
N PHE A 332 11.04 -8.29 13.78
CA PHE A 332 12.04 -7.77 12.84
C PHE A 332 12.85 -6.67 13.54
N ASP A 333 14.16 -6.62 13.26
CA ASP A 333 15.04 -5.57 13.78
C ASP A 333 14.49 -4.17 13.55
N GLY A 334 14.25 -3.43 14.64
CA GLY A 334 13.57 -2.14 14.58
C GLY A 334 14.38 -1.06 13.88
N ILE A 335 15.71 -1.07 14.01
CA ILE A 335 16.60 -0.10 13.34
C ILE A 335 16.55 -0.33 11.83
N ARG A 336 16.67 -1.60 11.39
CA ARG A 336 16.59 -1.95 9.96
C ARG A 336 15.22 -1.62 9.38
N ARG A 337 14.11 -1.81 10.15
CA ARG A 337 12.76 -1.38 9.72
C ARG A 337 12.69 0.12 9.47
N MET A 338 13.25 0.94 10.37
CA MET A 338 13.30 2.39 10.21
C MET A 338 14.17 2.81 9.03
N ARG A 339 15.33 2.17 8.83
CA ARG A 339 16.22 2.45 7.68
C ARG A 339 15.58 2.12 6.34
N ILE A 340 14.87 1.00 6.24
CA ILE A 340 14.10 0.67 5.04
C ILE A 340 13.01 1.73 4.79
N ALA A 341 12.30 2.16 5.83
CA ALA A 341 11.24 3.15 5.71
C ALA A 341 11.78 4.51 5.26
N SER A 342 12.86 5.01 5.88
CA SER A 342 13.48 6.30 5.56
C SER A 342 14.02 6.38 4.13
N ARG A 343 14.40 5.23 3.57
CA ARG A 343 14.92 5.10 2.20
C ARG A 343 13.85 4.69 1.18
N THR A 344 12.60 4.51 1.60
CA THR A 344 11.49 4.14 0.71
C THR A 344 10.72 5.37 0.25
N TYR A 345 10.52 5.48 -1.05
CA TYR A 345 9.78 6.56 -1.71
C TYR A 345 8.65 6.00 -2.56
N ASP A 346 7.50 6.67 -2.56
CA ASP A 346 6.54 6.55 -3.65
C ASP A 346 7.15 7.12 -4.93
N LEU A 347 6.82 6.55 -6.09
CA LEU A 347 7.41 6.99 -7.36
C LEU A 347 7.14 8.47 -7.65
N GLY A 348 5.91 8.94 -7.41
CA GLY A 348 5.56 10.34 -7.59
C GLY A 348 6.33 11.25 -6.63
N GLU A 349 6.48 10.83 -5.37
CA GLU A 349 7.30 11.52 -4.37
C GLU A 349 8.76 11.61 -4.80
N TYR A 350 9.33 10.51 -5.29
CA TYR A 350 10.72 10.47 -5.76
C TYR A 350 10.94 11.43 -6.93
N LEU A 351 10.05 11.43 -7.92
CA LEU A 351 10.13 12.34 -9.07
C LEU A 351 9.96 13.80 -8.64
N ARG A 352 9.06 14.11 -7.73
CA ARG A 352 8.91 15.46 -7.17
C ARG A 352 10.18 15.91 -6.43
N ASN A 353 10.84 15.01 -5.72
CA ASN A 353 12.11 15.31 -5.07
C ASN A 353 13.23 15.57 -6.09
N LEU A 354 13.25 14.84 -7.22
CA LEU A 354 14.16 15.15 -8.32
C LEU A 354 13.89 16.54 -8.92
N ASP A 355 12.62 16.90 -9.08
CA ASP A 355 12.25 18.23 -9.59
C ASP A 355 12.68 19.34 -8.64
N ALA A 356 12.40 19.19 -7.35
CA ALA A 356 12.83 20.15 -6.31
C ALA A 356 14.36 20.30 -6.23
N ALA A 357 15.11 19.27 -6.62
CA ALA A 357 16.58 19.29 -6.70
C ALA A 357 17.10 19.79 -8.06
N GLY A 358 16.23 20.22 -8.97
CA GLY A 358 16.61 20.65 -10.33
C GLY A 358 17.15 19.51 -11.21
N ALA A 359 16.87 18.26 -10.85
CA ALA A 359 17.41 17.07 -11.50
C ALA A 359 16.37 16.31 -12.35
N LEU A 360 15.12 16.79 -12.38
CA LEU A 360 14.10 16.22 -13.23
C LEU A 360 14.32 16.69 -14.69
N ASN A 361 14.32 15.75 -15.61
CA ASN A 361 14.29 16.04 -17.04
C ASN A 361 12.93 16.65 -17.41
N ARG A 362 12.92 17.91 -17.84
CA ARG A 362 11.71 18.65 -18.20
C ARG A 362 11.43 18.70 -19.71
N LYS A 363 12.11 17.89 -20.52
CA LYS A 363 11.80 17.74 -21.95
C LYS A 363 10.53 16.91 -22.12
N LEU A 364 9.40 17.54 -21.85
CA LEU A 364 8.06 16.94 -21.88
C LEU A 364 7.28 17.56 -23.05
N GLY A 365 6.73 16.71 -23.91
CA GLY A 365 5.81 17.14 -24.96
C GLY A 365 4.36 17.11 -24.49
N PRO A 366 3.43 17.73 -25.24
CA PRO A 366 2.03 17.83 -24.87
C PRO A 366 1.33 16.48 -24.85
N LEU A 367 0.27 16.39 -24.05
CA LEU A 367 -0.60 15.22 -23.89
C LEU A 367 -2.06 15.62 -24.09
N PRO A 368 -2.95 14.63 -24.35
CA PRO A 368 -4.38 14.88 -24.40
C PRO A 368 -4.91 15.50 -23.11
N GLU A 369 -5.83 16.44 -23.26
CA GLU A 369 -6.51 17.11 -22.16
C GLU A 369 -7.67 16.30 -21.56
N GLY A 370 -8.23 16.79 -20.45
CA GLY A 370 -9.44 16.26 -19.85
C GLY A 370 -9.23 15.02 -18.99
N MET A 371 -8.00 14.64 -18.65
CA MET A 371 -7.72 13.58 -17.70
C MET A 371 -7.96 14.05 -16.26
N SER A 372 -8.30 13.12 -15.36
CA SER A 372 -8.46 13.43 -13.94
C SER A 372 -7.80 12.38 -13.06
N TYR A 373 -7.11 12.83 -12.01
CA TYR A 373 -6.35 11.97 -11.09
C TYR A 373 -7.13 11.72 -9.79
N PHE A 374 -7.23 10.45 -9.42
CA PHE A 374 -7.71 10.00 -8.12
C PHE A 374 -6.51 9.58 -7.25
N ALA A 375 -6.28 10.34 -6.17
CA ALA A 375 -5.30 9.98 -5.15
C ALA A 375 -5.80 8.81 -4.29
N PRO A 376 -5.18 7.62 -4.37
CA PRO A 376 -5.65 6.45 -3.63
C PRO A 376 -5.42 6.58 -2.12
N CYS A 377 -6.18 5.78 -1.34
CA CYS A 377 -6.14 5.86 0.13
C CYS A 377 -4.72 5.66 0.70
N HIS A 378 -3.97 4.66 0.23
CA HIS A 378 -2.63 4.40 0.74
C HIS A 378 -1.57 5.40 0.25
N GLN A 379 -1.85 6.20 -0.78
CA GLN A 379 -1.02 7.35 -1.12
C GLN A 379 -1.26 8.48 -0.10
N ARG A 380 -2.53 8.76 0.23
CA ARG A 380 -2.89 9.77 1.23
C ARG A 380 -2.35 9.44 2.62
N GLU A 381 -2.37 8.16 3.02
CA GLU A 381 -1.86 7.68 4.31
C GLU A 381 -0.33 7.83 4.46
N GLN A 382 0.41 8.02 3.37
CA GLN A 382 1.85 8.29 3.44
C GLN A 382 2.16 9.75 3.85
N GLY A 383 1.18 10.65 3.84
CA GLY A 383 1.36 12.06 4.20
C GLY A 383 2.26 12.84 3.24
N ILE A 384 2.40 12.39 2.00
CA ILE A 384 3.31 12.96 0.99
C ILE A 384 2.66 14.02 0.10
N GLY A 385 1.44 14.46 0.41
CA GLY A 385 0.68 15.37 -0.45
C GLY A 385 0.16 14.70 -1.72
N GLN A 386 0.17 15.43 -2.85
CA GLN A 386 -0.29 14.92 -4.14
C GLN A 386 0.82 14.99 -5.21
N PRO A 387 1.91 14.21 -5.07
CA PRO A 387 3.09 14.37 -5.89
C PRO A 387 2.83 14.13 -7.40
N TRP A 388 1.87 13.28 -7.74
CA TRP A 388 1.51 13.07 -9.14
C TRP A 388 0.79 14.26 -9.77
N THR A 389 -0.01 15.00 -9.01
CA THR A 389 -0.61 16.25 -9.49
C THR A 389 0.49 17.27 -9.78
N ASP A 390 1.48 17.40 -8.88
CA ASP A 390 2.60 18.31 -9.04
C ASP A 390 3.44 17.98 -10.29
N ILE A 391 3.76 16.70 -10.50
CA ILE A 391 4.57 16.24 -11.64
C ILE A 391 3.80 16.34 -12.96
N LEU A 392 2.52 15.98 -12.98
CA LEU A 392 1.74 16.05 -14.22
C LEU A 392 1.44 17.50 -14.63
N ALA A 393 1.41 18.43 -13.68
CA ALA A 393 1.29 19.86 -13.98
C ALA A 393 2.49 20.43 -14.79
N LEU A 394 3.63 19.73 -14.80
CA LEU A 394 4.80 20.11 -15.61
C LEU A 394 4.65 19.74 -17.10
N VAL A 395 3.68 18.88 -17.42
CA VAL A 395 3.43 18.45 -18.80
C VAL A 395 2.61 19.51 -19.54
N PRO A 396 3.09 20.04 -20.67
CA PRO A 396 2.38 21.06 -21.42
C PRO A 396 0.95 20.64 -21.79
N GLY A 397 -0.03 21.51 -21.52
CA GLY A 397 -1.44 21.28 -21.86
C GLY A 397 -2.12 20.18 -21.05
N SER A 398 -1.51 19.62 -19.98
CA SER A 398 -2.05 18.45 -19.30
C SER A 398 -3.38 18.70 -18.59
N GLY A 399 -3.59 19.88 -17.97
CA GLY A 399 -4.84 20.27 -17.30
C GLY A 399 -5.49 19.18 -16.46
N VAL A 400 -4.70 18.37 -15.70
CA VAL A 400 -5.21 17.19 -14.98
C VAL A 400 -6.10 17.61 -13.82
N GLY A 401 -7.39 17.26 -13.90
CA GLY A 401 -8.36 17.49 -12.84
C GLY A 401 -8.17 16.57 -11.63
N GLN A 402 -8.78 16.91 -10.51
CA GLN A 402 -8.81 16.06 -9.31
C GLN A 402 -10.13 15.31 -9.22
N LEU A 403 -10.06 14.04 -8.81
CA LEU A 403 -11.21 13.18 -8.57
C LEU A 403 -11.29 12.75 -7.10
N GLY A 404 -12.51 12.77 -6.59
CA GLY A 404 -12.82 12.26 -5.25
C GLY A 404 -12.37 13.19 -4.13
N THR A 405 -12.55 12.71 -2.91
CA THR A 405 -12.21 13.36 -1.64
C THR A 405 -11.52 12.36 -0.72
N PRO A 406 -10.96 12.78 0.43
CA PRO A 406 -10.43 11.85 1.43
C PRO A 406 -11.43 10.80 1.94
N PHE A 407 -12.73 11.05 1.79
CA PHE A 407 -13.80 10.12 2.20
C PHE A 407 -14.16 9.06 1.15
N ASP A 408 -13.55 9.12 -0.04
CA ASP A 408 -13.83 8.20 -1.12
C ASP A 408 -12.84 7.04 -1.13
N CYS A 409 -13.37 5.84 -1.42
CA CYS A 409 -12.61 4.62 -1.59
C CYS A 409 -13.04 3.92 -2.89
N CYS A 410 -12.09 3.34 -3.62
CA CYS A 410 -12.42 2.55 -4.80
C CYS A 410 -13.22 1.28 -4.47
N GLY A 411 -13.07 0.77 -3.24
CA GLY A 411 -13.84 -0.37 -2.74
C GLY A 411 -13.21 -1.73 -2.97
N LEU A 412 -12.06 -1.87 -3.66
CA LEU A 412 -11.48 -3.20 -3.92
C LEU A 412 -11.07 -3.91 -2.63
N GLY A 413 -10.40 -3.20 -1.70
CA GLY A 413 -10.00 -3.76 -0.40
C GLY A 413 -9.08 -4.97 -0.50
N GLY A 414 -7.93 -4.83 -1.15
CA GLY A 414 -7.03 -5.96 -1.40
C GLY A 414 -7.69 -7.01 -2.28
N ILE A 415 -8.01 -8.17 -1.73
CA ILE A 415 -8.72 -9.25 -2.47
C ILE A 415 -10.23 -9.29 -2.17
N MET A 416 -10.74 -8.43 -1.30
CA MET A 416 -12.16 -8.43 -0.88
C MET A 416 -13.11 -8.40 -2.08
N GLY A 417 -12.88 -7.54 -3.07
CA GLY A 417 -13.74 -7.39 -4.24
C GLY A 417 -13.77 -8.59 -5.17
N PHE A 418 -12.85 -9.53 -5.03
CA PHE A 418 -12.84 -10.78 -5.81
C PHE A 418 -13.70 -11.86 -5.16
N LYS A 419 -13.84 -11.84 -3.83
CA LYS A 419 -14.56 -12.88 -3.08
C LYS A 419 -16.06 -12.87 -3.39
N LYS A 420 -16.63 -14.06 -3.59
CA LYS A 420 -18.06 -14.27 -3.92
C LYS A 420 -18.99 -13.51 -2.96
N ASN A 421 -18.71 -13.54 -1.66
CA ASN A 421 -19.58 -12.98 -0.62
C ASN A 421 -19.34 -11.48 -0.35
N PHE A 422 -18.33 -10.86 -0.99
CA PHE A 422 -17.95 -9.47 -0.75
C PHE A 422 -17.94 -8.59 -2.01
N HIS A 423 -18.12 -9.17 -3.17
CA HIS A 423 -18.13 -8.42 -4.44
C HIS A 423 -19.16 -7.28 -4.43
N SER A 424 -20.42 -7.56 -4.06
CA SER A 424 -21.47 -6.54 -3.96
C SER A 424 -21.13 -5.44 -2.94
N VAL A 425 -20.52 -5.82 -1.82
CA VAL A 425 -20.02 -4.88 -0.81
C VAL A 425 -18.92 -4.00 -1.39
N SER A 426 -17.96 -4.58 -2.08
CA SER A 426 -16.86 -3.88 -2.76
C SER A 426 -17.39 -2.85 -3.77
N VAL A 427 -18.35 -3.24 -4.60
CA VAL A 427 -19.01 -2.34 -5.55
C VAL A 427 -19.77 -1.22 -4.83
N ALA A 428 -20.48 -1.54 -3.74
CA ALA A 428 -21.21 -0.54 -2.95
C ALA A 428 -20.28 0.50 -2.30
N ILE A 429 -19.09 0.09 -1.81
CA ILE A 429 -18.08 1.03 -1.29
C ILE A 429 -17.60 1.97 -2.41
N GLY A 430 -17.36 1.46 -3.61
CA GLY A 430 -16.86 2.23 -4.75
C GLY A 430 -17.90 3.11 -5.45
N ARG A 431 -19.19 2.93 -5.16
CA ARG A 431 -20.29 3.59 -5.89
C ARG A 431 -20.17 5.10 -5.88
N ARG A 432 -19.94 5.71 -4.71
CA ARG A 432 -19.80 7.16 -4.56
C ARG A 432 -18.70 7.74 -5.47
N LEU A 433 -17.57 7.05 -5.56
CA LEU A 433 -16.47 7.48 -6.44
C LEU A 433 -16.80 7.26 -7.91
N ARG A 434 -17.48 6.15 -8.24
CA ARG A 434 -17.96 5.91 -9.60
C ARG A 434 -18.88 7.04 -10.06
N ASP A 435 -19.86 7.42 -9.24
CA ASP A 435 -20.82 8.48 -9.58
C ASP A 435 -20.07 9.80 -9.85
N LYS A 436 -19.05 10.15 -9.04
CA LYS A 436 -18.19 11.32 -9.29
C LYS A 436 -17.36 11.22 -10.58
N ILE A 437 -16.93 10.02 -10.98
CA ILE A 437 -16.23 9.81 -12.26
C ILE A 437 -17.22 9.99 -13.44
N GLU A 438 -18.46 9.52 -13.30
CA GLU A 438 -19.49 9.70 -14.29
C GLU A 438 -19.85 11.19 -14.48
N ASP A 439 -20.02 11.93 -13.37
CA ASP A 439 -20.33 13.36 -13.35
C ASP A 439 -19.19 14.21 -13.97
N ALA A 440 -17.94 13.92 -13.57
CA ALA A 440 -16.78 14.64 -14.10
C ALA A 440 -16.44 14.29 -15.56
N ALA A 441 -16.93 13.16 -16.04
CA ALA A 441 -16.76 12.63 -17.41
C ALA A 441 -15.35 12.80 -18.00
N PRO A 442 -14.25 12.47 -17.28
CA PRO A 442 -12.89 12.67 -17.77
C PRO A 442 -12.62 11.83 -19.02
N SER A 443 -11.68 12.28 -19.86
CA SER A 443 -11.18 11.49 -21.01
C SER A 443 -10.48 10.20 -20.54
N ALA A 444 -9.79 10.26 -19.40
CA ALA A 444 -9.22 9.11 -18.70
C ALA A 444 -9.12 9.37 -17.20
N VAL A 445 -9.26 8.31 -16.40
CA VAL A 445 -9.01 8.31 -14.95
C VAL A 445 -7.57 7.90 -14.70
N LEU A 446 -6.82 8.73 -14.00
CA LEU A 446 -5.47 8.41 -13.57
C LEU A 446 -5.46 7.96 -12.12
N THR A 447 -4.75 6.87 -11.82
CA THR A 447 -4.48 6.42 -10.45
C THR A 447 -3.18 5.61 -10.41
N ASP A 448 -2.34 5.86 -9.44
CA ASP A 448 -1.10 5.11 -9.20
C ASP A 448 -1.33 3.80 -8.45
N CYS A 449 -2.55 3.58 -7.91
CA CYS A 449 -2.91 2.31 -7.28
C CYS A 449 -3.52 1.33 -8.29
N LEU A 450 -2.80 0.27 -8.60
CA LEU A 450 -3.26 -0.76 -9.54
C LEU A 450 -4.47 -1.56 -9.03
N SER A 451 -4.68 -1.61 -7.71
CA SER A 451 -5.92 -2.12 -7.12
C SER A 451 -7.11 -1.21 -7.43
N CYS A 452 -6.93 0.11 -7.35
CA CYS A 452 -7.96 1.07 -7.78
C CYS A 452 -8.23 0.96 -9.28
N ARG A 453 -7.19 0.79 -10.12
CA ARG A 453 -7.34 0.53 -11.56
C ARG A 453 -8.25 -0.68 -11.83
N LEU A 454 -7.99 -1.82 -11.19
CA LEU A 454 -8.82 -3.03 -11.30
C LEU A 454 -10.28 -2.78 -10.90
N GLN A 455 -10.52 -1.92 -9.92
CA GLN A 455 -11.87 -1.61 -9.49
C GLN A 455 -12.58 -0.64 -10.44
N PHE A 456 -11.86 0.35 -10.97
CA PHE A 456 -12.43 1.27 -11.98
C PHE A 456 -12.76 0.54 -13.26
N GLU A 457 -11.90 -0.38 -13.70
CA GLU A 457 -12.18 -1.27 -14.83
C GLU A 457 -13.41 -2.18 -14.57
N GLN A 458 -13.62 -2.64 -13.32
CA GLN A 458 -14.83 -3.37 -12.91
C GLN A 458 -16.09 -2.53 -13.05
N MET A 459 -16.02 -1.28 -12.61
CA MET A 459 -17.16 -0.35 -12.62
C MET A 459 -17.43 0.26 -14.01
N GLN A 460 -16.63 -0.13 -15.01
CA GLN A 460 -16.68 0.44 -16.38
C GLN A 460 -16.54 1.96 -16.42
N ALA A 461 -15.78 2.48 -15.47
CA ALA A 461 -15.35 3.85 -15.54
C ALA A 461 -14.57 4.09 -16.84
N ARG A 462 -14.33 5.36 -17.15
CA ARG A 462 -13.53 5.79 -18.31
C ARG A 462 -12.24 4.99 -18.45
N PRO A 463 -11.49 5.09 -19.53
CA PRO A 463 -10.15 4.51 -19.65
C PRO A 463 -9.31 4.83 -18.40
N VAL A 464 -8.56 3.85 -17.89
CA VAL A 464 -7.78 4.00 -16.67
C VAL A 464 -6.30 3.81 -16.97
N ALA A 465 -5.46 4.75 -16.51
CA ALA A 465 -4.03 4.67 -16.68
C ALA A 465 -3.29 4.98 -15.35
N HIS A 466 -2.06 4.50 -15.26
CA HIS A 466 -1.16 4.91 -14.20
C HIS A 466 -0.46 6.22 -14.61
N PRO A 467 -0.28 7.21 -13.70
CA PRO A 467 0.38 8.49 -14.04
C PRO A 467 1.74 8.33 -14.70
N VAL A 468 2.53 7.32 -14.35
CA VAL A 468 3.83 7.06 -14.98
C VAL A 468 3.72 6.67 -16.45
N GLU A 469 2.62 6.03 -16.89
CA GLU A 469 2.39 5.70 -18.29
C GLU A 469 2.18 7.00 -19.10
N ILE A 470 1.49 7.97 -18.50
CA ILE A 470 1.25 9.31 -19.05
C ILE A 470 2.57 10.09 -19.13
N LEU A 471 3.34 10.10 -18.04
CA LEU A 471 4.65 10.79 -18.02
C LEU A 471 5.63 10.17 -19.03
N ARG A 472 5.66 8.83 -19.19
CA ARG A 472 6.42 8.17 -20.26
C ARG A 472 6.00 8.64 -21.64
N ALA A 473 4.70 8.77 -21.88
CA ALA A 473 4.18 9.27 -23.17
C ALA A 473 4.60 10.72 -23.41
N ALA A 474 4.57 11.58 -22.39
CA ALA A 474 5.04 12.97 -22.49
C ALA A 474 6.53 13.07 -22.83
N TYR A 475 7.38 12.23 -22.23
CA TYR A 475 8.80 12.16 -22.62
C TYR A 475 8.99 11.76 -24.08
N ARG A 476 8.24 10.75 -24.55
CA ARG A 476 8.33 10.31 -25.96
C ARG A 476 7.85 11.37 -26.94
N SER A 477 6.81 12.11 -26.58
CA SER A 477 6.30 13.24 -27.39
C SER A 477 7.33 14.39 -27.46
N GLY A 478 7.98 14.71 -26.33
CA GLY A 478 9.01 15.76 -26.28
C GLY A 478 10.34 15.39 -26.96
N GLU A 479 10.62 14.10 -27.21
CA GLU A 479 11.77 13.63 -28.00
C GLU A 479 11.48 13.66 -29.50
N ALA A 480 10.21 13.64 -29.89
CA ALA A 480 9.79 13.68 -31.31
C ALA A 480 9.59 15.11 -31.86
N SER A 481 9.54 16.09 -30.96
CA SER A 481 9.45 17.52 -31.26
C SER A 481 10.84 18.17 -31.37
#